data_756c84d905b2dd34cf6995f74a434db5
#
_entry.id   756c84d905b2dd34cf6995f74a434db5
#
_cell.length_a   1.000
_cell.length_b   1.000
_cell.length_c   1.000
_cell.angle_alpha   90.00
_cell.angle_beta   90.00
_cell.angle_gamma   90.00
#
_symmetry.space_group_name_H-M   'P 1'
#
loop_
_entity.id
_entity.type
_entity.pdbx_description
1 polymer ?
#
loop_
_entity_poly.entity_id
_entity_poly.type
_entity_poly.pdbx_seq_one_letter_code
_entity_poly.pdbx_strand_id
1 'polypeptide(L)'
;MKGAVMSLGSKSSLMIIKAMETYFDSVDNIDLRDVEVNVGSGKMNVLYEGKQLPQYSCIYARGSFRYSSLLRAVTRILYRNSYMPIKPETFTIGHDKLLTHLALQHFSTPMPSTYLASSTRAAKKILNEVNYPIVLKFPHGTGGKGVMFAESFAAASSMLD
;
A
#
# COMPACT_ATOMS: atom_id res chain seq x y z
N MET A 1 -15.50 3.87 -23.96
CA MET A 1 -14.31 4.10 -23.06
C MET A 1 -13.85 2.77 -22.50
N LYS A 2 -12.54 2.55 -22.42
CA LYS A 2 -11.97 1.31 -21.88
C LYS A 2 -11.46 1.51 -20.45
N GLY A 3 -11.89 0.64 -19.51
CA GLY A 3 -11.42 0.61 -18.13
C GLY A 3 -10.47 -0.57 -17.87
N ALA A 4 -9.75 -0.54 -16.75
CA ALA A 4 -9.00 -1.69 -16.26
C ALA A 4 -9.04 -1.79 -14.73
N VAL A 5 -9.04 -3.01 -14.22
CA VAL A 5 -8.78 -3.32 -12.82
C VAL A 5 -7.49 -4.11 -12.72
N MET A 6 -6.50 -3.54 -12.05
CA MET A 6 -5.19 -4.14 -11.82
C MET A 6 -5.11 -4.66 -10.39
N SER A 7 -5.08 -5.98 -10.21
CA SER A 7 -5.22 -6.58 -8.88
C SER A 7 -4.63 -7.99 -8.79
N LEU A 8 -4.76 -8.63 -7.63
CA LEU A 8 -4.41 -10.05 -7.41
C LEU A 8 -5.62 -11.00 -7.54
N GLY A 9 -6.71 -10.57 -8.19
CA GLY A 9 -7.87 -11.40 -8.49
C GLY A 9 -8.75 -11.77 -7.29
N SER A 10 -8.76 -10.96 -6.22
CA SER A 10 -9.63 -11.22 -5.08
C SER A 10 -11.11 -11.08 -5.44
N LYS A 11 -12.01 -11.74 -4.67
CA LYS A 11 -13.46 -11.63 -4.86
C LYS A 11 -13.93 -10.17 -4.91
N SER A 12 -13.40 -9.30 -4.05
CA SER A 12 -13.72 -7.87 -4.08
C SER A 12 -13.20 -7.16 -5.33
N SER A 13 -12.09 -7.61 -5.94
CA SER A 13 -11.61 -7.07 -7.22
C SER A 13 -12.54 -7.44 -8.37
N LEU A 14 -13.05 -8.68 -8.40
CA LEU A 14 -14.04 -9.10 -9.39
C LEU A 14 -15.36 -8.32 -9.28
N MET A 15 -15.78 -7.99 -8.06
CA MET A 15 -16.95 -7.13 -7.84
C MET A 15 -16.73 -5.71 -8.40
N ILE A 16 -15.51 -5.18 -8.28
CA ILE A 16 -15.17 -3.86 -8.87
C ILE A 16 -15.22 -3.93 -10.39
N ILE A 17 -14.67 -4.98 -11.02
CA ILE A 17 -14.76 -5.18 -12.47
C ILE A 17 -16.23 -5.13 -12.91
N LYS A 18 -17.07 -5.95 -12.29
CA LYS A 18 -18.50 -5.98 -12.60
C LYS A 18 -19.20 -4.63 -12.44
N ALA A 19 -18.84 -3.87 -11.42
CA ALA A 19 -19.38 -2.52 -11.23
C ALA A 19 -18.89 -1.55 -12.31
N MET A 20 -17.63 -1.64 -12.72
CA MET A 20 -17.08 -0.79 -13.78
C MET A 20 -17.67 -1.08 -15.17
N GLU A 21 -18.06 -2.33 -15.45
CA GLU A 21 -18.70 -2.72 -16.71
C GLU A 21 -20.02 -1.96 -17.01
N THR A 22 -20.63 -1.36 -15.99
CA THR A 22 -21.83 -0.50 -16.18
C THR A 22 -21.49 0.89 -16.72
N TYR A 23 -20.21 1.31 -16.65
CA TYR A 23 -19.75 2.65 -17.03
C TYR A 23 -18.76 2.65 -18.19
N PHE A 24 -18.15 1.52 -18.51
CA PHE A 24 -17.13 1.38 -19.55
C PHE A 24 -17.57 0.33 -20.58
N ASP A 25 -17.25 0.56 -21.86
CA ASP A 25 -17.58 -0.35 -22.95
C ASP A 25 -16.88 -1.71 -22.78
N SER A 26 -15.71 -1.71 -22.13
CA SER A 26 -14.98 -2.90 -21.70
C SER A 26 -14.09 -2.62 -20.50
N VAL A 27 -13.87 -3.64 -19.66
CA VAL A 27 -12.99 -3.57 -18.48
C VAL A 27 -12.03 -4.76 -18.49
N ASP A 28 -10.74 -4.46 -18.62
CA ASP A 28 -9.71 -5.50 -18.57
C ASP A 28 -9.41 -5.87 -17.11
N ASN A 29 -9.26 -7.17 -16.86
CA ASN A 29 -8.77 -7.71 -15.59
C ASN A 29 -7.28 -8.00 -15.73
N ILE A 30 -6.45 -7.21 -15.06
CA ILE A 30 -4.99 -7.30 -15.13
C ILE A 30 -4.48 -7.91 -13.83
N ASP A 31 -3.85 -9.08 -13.92
CA ASP A 31 -3.20 -9.70 -12.76
C ASP A 31 -1.84 -9.03 -12.50
N LEU A 32 -1.65 -8.54 -11.30
CA LEU A 32 -0.39 -7.88 -10.90
C LEU A 32 0.83 -8.80 -10.97
N ARG A 33 0.64 -10.10 -10.93
CA ARG A 33 1.71 -11.09 -10.99
C ARG A 33 2.37 -11.18 -12.37
N ASP A 34 1.63 -10.78 -13.40
CA ASP A 34 2.06 -10.84 -14.81
C ASP A 34 2.36 -9.43 -15.38
N VAL A 35 2.45 -8.42 -14.47
CA VAL A 35 2.81 -7.05 -14.84
C VAL A 35 4.30 -6.84 -14.74
N GLU A 36 4.87 -6.26 -15.78
CA GLU A 36 6.29 -5.92 -15.88
C GLU A 36 6.47 -4.40 -16.05
N VAL A 37 7.56 -3.87 -15.52
CA VAL A 37 7.97 -2.48 -15.71
C VAL A 37 9.33 -2.46 -16.40
N ASN A 38 9.40 -1.80 -17.52
CA ASN A 38 10.65 -1.58 -18.24
C ASN A 38 11.01 -0.09 -18.20
N VAL A 39 12.20 0.20 -17.67
CA VAL A 39 12.74 1.55 -17.57
C VAL A 39 14.13 1.56 -18.17
N GLY A 40 14.33 2.30 -19.25
CA GLY A 40 15.62 2.43 -19.90
C GLY A 40 15.55 3.28 -21.16
N SER A 41 16.70 3.79 -21.61
CA SER A 41 16.85 4.57 -22.84
C SER A 41 15.85 5.74 -22.96
N GLY A 42 15.52 6.40 -21.84
CA GLY A 42 14.56 7.51 -21.82
C GLY A 42 13.10 7.09 -21.94
N LYS A 43 12.79 5.81 -21.95
CA LYS A 43 11.42 5.26 -22.03
C LYS A 43 11.03 4.55 -20.75
N MET A 44 9.76 4.62 -20.42
CA MET A 44 9.14 3.88 -19.31
C MET A 44 7.88 3.21 -19.85
N ASN A 45 7.82 1.89 -19.77
CA ASN A 45 6.70 1.10 -20.26
C ASN A 45 6.19 0.18 -19.16
N VAL A 46 4.90 -0.07 -19.18
CA VAL A 46 4.26 -1.11 -18.40
C VAL A 46 3.78 -2.17 -19.37
N LEU A 47 4.21 -3.40 -19.14
CA LEU A 47 3.85 -4.56 -19.94
C LEU A 47 2.94 -5.49 -19.13
N TYR A 48 2.09 -6.20 -19.79
CA TYR A 48 1.28 -7.27 -19.25
C TYR A 48 1.42 -8.49 -20.15
N GLU A 49 1.88 -9.60 -19.60
CA GLU A 49 2.23 -10.81 -20.38
C GLU A 49 3.15 -10.50 -21.57
N GLY A 50 4.17 -9.67 -21.35
CA GLY A 50 5.15 -9.27 -22.36
C GLY A 50 4.65 -8.27 -23.40
N LYS A 51 3.39 -7.82 -23.35
CA LYS A 51 2.80 -6.86 -24.30
C LYS A 51 2.56 -5.52 -23.63
N GLN A 52 2.76 -4.44 -24.38
CA GLN A 52 2.44 -3.11 -23.88
C GLN A 52 0.94 -2.98 -23.58
N LEU A 53 0.62 -2.43 -22.42
CA LEU A 53 -0.77 -2.14 -22.05
C LEU A 53 -1.40 -1.13 -23.01
N PRO A 54 -2.65 -1.34 -23.43
CA PRO A 54 -3.40 -0.33 -24.18
C PRO A 54 -3.66 0.90 -23.30
N GLN A 55 -4.09 1.98 -23.94
CA GLN A 55 -4.52 3.16 -23.20
C GLN A 55 -5.89 2.92 -22.58
N TYR A 56 -6.00 3.21 -21.28
CA TYR A 56 -7.25 3.13 -20.52
C TYR A 56 -7.74 4.52 -20.12
N SER A 57 -9.04 4.74 -20.18
CA SER A 57 -9.67 5.95 -19.62
C SER A 57 -9.61 5.98 -18.10
N CYS A 58 -9.73 4.80 -17.48
CA CYS A 58 -9.66 4.64 -16.03
C CYS A 58 -8.94 3.33 -15.66
N ILE A 59 -8.07 3.40 -14.64
CA ILE A 59 -7.43 2.21 -14.05
C ILE A 59 -7.69 2.22 -12.55
N TYR A 60 -8.35 1.19 -12.06
CA TYR A 60 -8.46 0.91 -10.63
C TYR A 60 -7.41 -0.10 -10.22
N ALA A 61 -6.36 0.36 -9.54
CA ALA A 61 -5.25 -0.48 -9.08
C ALA A 61 -5.37 -0.77 -7.58
N ARG A 62 -5.14 -2.03 -7.18
CA ARG A 62 -5.11 -2.48 -5.77
C ARG A 62 -4.28 -3.74 -5.59
N GLY A 63 -3.68 -3.91 -4.42
CA GLY A 63 -2.91 -5.12 -4.13
C GLY A 63 -2.51 -5.23 -2.67
N SER A 64 -1.73 -6.25 -2.35
CA SER A 64 -1.13 -6.48 -1.05
C SER A 64 0.06 -5.53 -0.83
N PHE A 65 0.43 -5.31 0.45
CA PHE A 65 1.62 -4.53 0.82
C PHE A 65 2.91 -5.04 0.13
N ARG A 66 2.98 -6.33 -0.21
CA ARG A 66 4.12 -6.94 -0.94
C ARG A 66 4.30 -6.36 -2.35
N TYR A 67 3.24 -5.83 -2.93
CA TYR A 67 3.23 -5.22 -4.25
C TYR A 67 3.21 -3.68 -4.21
N SER A 68 3.36 -3.07 -3.03
CA SER A 68 3.23 -1.63 -2.86
C SER A 68 4.20 -0.83 -3.74
N SER A 69 5.46 -1.25 -3.81
CA SER A 69 6.47 -0.61 -4.66
C SER A 69 6.19 -0.79 -6.16
N LEU A 70 5.79 -2.00 -6.59
CA LEU A 70 5.37 -2.25 -7.97
C LEU A 70 4.15 -1.44 -8.34
N LEU A 71 3.10 -1.45 -7.50
CA LEU A 71 1.89 -0.66 -7.71
C LEU A 71 2.20 0.83 -7.83
N ARG A 72 3.06 1.37 -6.94
CA ARG A 72 3.50 2.76 -7.03
C ARG A 72 4.21 3.05 -8.35
N ALA A 73 5.15 2.20 -8.78
CA ALA A 73 5.90 2.39 -10.02
C ALA A 73 4.98 2.34 -11.25
N VAL A 74 4.17 1.29 -11.37
CA VAL A 74 3.23 1.08 -12.47
C VAL A 74 2.23 2.23 -12.55
N THR A 75 1.57 2.55 -11.44
CA THR A 75 0.57 3.61 -11.44
C THR A 75 1.21 4.99 -11.71
N ARG A 76 2.44 5.24 -11.26
CA ARG A 76 3.17 6.48 -11.57
C ARG A 76 3.41 6.67 -13.08
N ILE A 77 3.70 5.59 -13.79
CA ILE A 77 3.88 5.63 -15.26
C ILE A 77 2.53 5.89 -15.95
N LEU A 78 1.49 5.15 -15.54
CA LEU A 78 0.19 5.18 -16.20
C LEU A 78 -0.68 6.40 -15.82
N TYR A 79 -0.42 7.02 -14.66
CA TYR A 79 -1.20 8.14 -14.12
C TYR A 79 -1.27 9.36 -15.06
N ARG A 80 -0.29 9.52 -15.94
CA ARG A 80 -0.22 10.64 -16.88
C ARG A 80 -1.32 10.60 -17.96
N ASN A 81 -1.77 9.39 -18.29
CA ASN A 81 -2.65 9.14 -19.45
C ASN A 81 -3.97 8.43 -19.07
N SER A 82 -4.18 8.17 -17.78
CA SER A 82 -5.36 7.45 -17.28
C SER A 82 -5.86 8.09 -16.00
N TYR A 83 -7.17 8.21 -15.84
CA TYR A 83 -7.72 8.54 -14.54
C TYR A 83 -7.50 7.40 -13.56
N MET A 84 -7.01 7.72 -12.37
CA MET A 84 -6.80 6.76 -11.28
C MET A 84 -7.37 7.33 -9.97
N PRO A 85 -8.38 6.69 -9.37
CA PRO A 85 -8.94 7.14 -8.10
C PRO A 85 -7.96 7.01 -6.94
N ILE A 86 -6.99 6.08 -7.05
CA ILE A 86 -5.92 5.88 -6.06
C ILE A 86 -4.61 6.41 -6.65
N LYS A 87 -4.05 7.45 -6.03
CA LYS A 87 -2.80 8.06 -6.46
C LYS A 87 -1.60 7.14 -6.19
N PRO A 88 -0.54 7.22 -7.00
CA PRO A 88 0.64 6.36 -6.87
C PRO A 88 1.26 6.33 -5.47
N GLU A 89 1.36 7.48 -4.82
CA GLU A 89 1.98 7.63 -3.49
C GLU A 89 1.20 6.86 -2.41
N THR A 90 -0.11 6.73 -2.57
CA THR A 90 -1.00 6.05 -1.63
C THR A 90 -0.61 4.59 -1.40
N PHE A 91 -0.04 3.92 -2.41
CA PHE A 91 0.36 2.51 -2.29
C PHE A 91 1.51 2.28 -1.30
N THR A 92 2.41 3.23 -1.12
CA THR A 92 3.45 3.15 -0.09
C THR A 92 2.99 3.73 1.23
N ILE A 93 2.28 4.84 1.23
CA ILE A 93 1.76 5.49 2.44
C ILE A 93 0.76 4.57 3.16
N GLY A 94 -0.23 4.04 2.46
CA GLY A 94 -1.30 3.23 3.07
C GLY A 94 -0.86 1.84 3.54
N HIS A 95 0.32 1.38 3.14
CA HIS A 95 0.88 0.10 3.59
C HIS A 95 1.97 0.25 4.66
N ASP A 96 2.34 1.46 5.02
CA ASP A 96 3.26 1.78 6.11
C ASP A 96 2.53 2.56 7.21
N LYS A 97 2.53 2.03 8.43
CA LYS A 97 1.79 2.62 9.55
C LYS A 97 2.31 3.99 9.94
N LEU A 98 3.64 4.19 9.91
CA LEU A 98 4.23 5.48 10.23
C LEU A 98 3.94 6.52 9.15
N LEU A 99 4.13 6.16 7.87
CA LEU A 99 3.82 7.07 6.77
C LEU A 99 2.33 7.46 6.74
N THR A 100 1.44 6.51 7.10
CA THR A 100 0.00 6.81 7.26
C THR A 100 -0.22 7.82 8.38
N HIS A 101 0.41 7.64 9.55
CA HIS A 101 0.30 8.60 10.66
C HIS A 101 0.83 9.99 10.26
N LEU A 102 2.00 10.05 9.61
CA LEU A 102 2.56 11.31 9.12
C LEU A 102 1.63 12.02 8.12
N ALA A 103 1.04 11.27 7.19
CA ALA A 103 0.10 11.83 6.23
C ALA A 103 -1.17 12.36 6.91
N LEU A 104 -1.71 11.66 7.91
CA LEU A 104 -2.91 12.06 8.65
C LEU A 104 -2.65 13.22 9.61
N GLN A 105 -1.41 13.41 10.07
CA GLN A 105 -1.02 14.53 10.94
C GLN A 105 -1.38 15.90 10.33
N HIS A 106 -1.24 16.04 9.01
CA HIS A 106 -1.59 17.27 8.30
C HIS A 106 -3.08 17.63 8.37
N PHE A 107 -3.93 16.66 8.68
CA PHE A 107 -5.38 16.85 8.77
C PHE A 107 -5.87 17.01 10.22
N SER A 108 -4.97 17.15 11.18
CA SER A 108 -5.29 17.22 12.61
C SER A 108 -6.20 16.08 13.09
N THR A 109 -6.08 14.92 12.48
CA THR A 109 -6.87 13.73 12.82
C THR A 109 -6.47 13.25 14.22
N PRO A 110 -7.41 12.98 15.13
CA PRO A 110 -7.09 12.41 16.44
C PRO A 110 -6.37 11.07 16.28
N MET A 111 -5.15 10.99 16.79
CA MET A 111 -4.31 9.79 16.72
C MET A 111 -3.59 9.55 18.03
N PRO A 112 -3.32 8.28 18.39
CA PRO A 112 -2.47 7.98 19.54
C PRO A 112 -1.03 8.41 19.28
N SER A 113 -0.30 8.76 20.34
CA SER A 113 1.14 8.99 20.29
C SER A 113 1.83 7.77 19.69
N THR A 114 2.66 7.99 18.69
CA THR A 114 3.31 6.92 17.93
C THR A 114 4.80 7.18 17.82
N TYR A 115 5.59 6.17 18.10
CA TYR A 115 7.05 6.19 18.08
C TYR A 115 7.56 5.15 17.10
N LEU A 116 8.63 5.45 16.40
CA LEU A 116 9.35 4.49 15.57
C LEU A 116 10.78 4.35 16.06
N ALA A 117 11.25 3.14 16.20
CA ALA A 117 12.64 2.84 16.52
C ALA A 117 13.28 2.02 15.40
N SER A 118 14.51 2.36 15.04
CA SER A 118 15.29 1.66 14.02
C SER A 118 16.05 0.44 14.57
N SER A 119 16.05 0.24 15.90
CA SER A 119 16.74 -0.87 16.56
C SER A 119 16.11 -1.18 17.91
N THR A 120 16.28 -2.42 18.40
CA THR A 120 15.86 -2.84 19.74
C THR A 120 16.43 -1.92 20.83
N ARG A 121 17.69 -1.48 20.70
CA ARG A 121 18.31 -0.54 21.63
C ARG A 121 17.59 0.81 21.68
N ALA A 122 17.21 1.35 20.53
CA ALA A 122 16.44 2.60 20.45
C ALA A 122 15.02 2.41 20.96
N ALA A 123 14.37 1.29 20.64
CA ALA A 123 13.05 0.94 21.15
C ALA A 123 13.03 0.86 22.68
N LYS A 124 14.00 0.17 23.31
CA LYS A 124 14.09 0.05 24.79
C LYS A 124 14.25 1.41 25.47
N LYS A 125 14.87 2.42 24.85
CA LYS A 125 14.89 3.79 25.40
C LYS A 125 13.50 4.41 25.41
N ILE A 126 12.75 4.29 24.31
CA ILE A 126 11.38 4.79 24.20
C ILE A 126 10.47 4.12 25.24
N LEU A 127 10.63 2.80 25.47
CA LEU A 127 9.84 2.05 26.45
C LEU A 127 9.96 2.56 27.89
N ASN A 128 11.06 3.25 28.24
CA ASN A 128 11.24 3.87 29.55
C ASN A 128 10.46 5.19 29.71
N GLU A 129 10.04 5.80 28.60
CA GLU A 129 9.45 7.14 28.59
C GLU A 129 7.94 7.12 28.32
N VAL A 130 7.39 5.98 27.88
CA VAL A 130 5.98 5.87 27.53
C VAL A 130 5.11 5.41 28.69
N ASN A 131 3.84 5.82 28.65
CA ASN A 131 2.84 5.31 29.59
C ASN A 131 2.26 3.98 29.10
N TYR A 132 2.11 3.03 30.00
CA TYR A 132 1.50 1.73 29.72
C TYR A 132 -0.01 1.75 29.99
N PRO A 133 -0.82 0.94 29.29
CA PRO A 133 -0.42 -0.07 28.30
C PRO A 133 -0.06 0.52 26.93
N ILE A 134 0.76 -0.21 26.16
CA ILE A 134 1.16 0.15 24.79
C ILE A 134 0.87 -0.95 23.77
N VAL A 135 0.85 -0.57 22.50
CA VAL A 135 0.76 -1.52 21.38
C VAL A 135 2.03 -1.43 20.55
N LEU A 136 2.73 -2.55 20.43
CA LEU A 136 3.87 -2.72 19.53
C LEU A 136 3.38 -3.22 18.17
N LYS A 137 3.92 -2.67 17.09
CA LYS A 137 3.53 -3.05 15.73
C LYS A 137 4.74 -3.07 14.81
N PHE A 138 4.80 -4.03 13.90
CA PHE A 138 5.70 -3.88 12.76
C PHE A 138 5.20 -2.76 11.84
N PRO A 139 6.09 -1.94 11.25
CA PRO A 139 5.71 -0.85 10.35
C PRO A 139 4.87 -1.33 9.17
N HIS A 140 5.27 -2.46 8.57
CA HIS A 140 4.60 -3.08 7.43
C HIS A 140 3.82 -4.33 7.85
N GLY A 141 2.70 -4.61 7.19
CA GLY A 141 1.88 -5.80 7.43
C GLY A 141 0.39 -5.50 7.46
N THR A 142 -0.40 -6.56 7.36
CA THR A 142 -1.87 -6.51 7.30
C THR A 142 -2.50 -7.59 8.18
N GLY A 143 -3.81 -7.44 8.48
CA GLY A 143 -4.58 -8.47 9.17
C GLY A 143 -4.18 -8.69 10.62
N GLY A 144 -3.64 -7.67 11.31
CA GLY A 144 -3.26 -7.77 12.73
C GLY A 144 -1.98 -8.57 13.00
N LYS A 145 -1.36 -9.17 11.99
CA LYS A 145 -0.09 -9.89 12.15
C LYS A 145 1.01 -8.93 12.58
N GLY A 146 1.75 -9.32 13.65
CA GLY A 146 2.81 -8.47 14.21
C GLY A 146 2.29 -7.26 14.99
N VAL A 147 1.08 -7.37 15.57
CA VAL A 147 0.52 -6.43 16.55
C VAL A 147 0.54 -7.11 17.90
N MET A 148 1.21 -6.51 18.89
CA MET A 148 1.40 -7.04 20.23
C MET A 148 0.97 -6.00 21.27
N PHE A 149 0.37 -6.44 22.34
CA PHE A 149 -0.07 -5.60 23.45
C PHE A 149 0.82 -5.84 24.67
N ALA A 150 1.29 -4.77 25.29
CA ALA A 150 2.16 -4.84 26.46
C ALA A 150 1.64 -3.93 27.57
N GLU A 151 1.42 -4.51 28.75
CA GLU A 151 0.92 -3.81 29.93
C GLU A 151 2.03 -3.20 30.80
N SER A 152 3.29 -3.56 30.53
CA SER A 152 4.44 -3.10 31.29
C SER A 152 5.71 -3.03 30.46
N PHE A 153 6.72 -2.32 30.98
CA PHE A 153 8.06 -2.29 30.40
C PHE A 153 8.66 -3.72 30.26
N ALA A 154 8.53 -4.55 31.28
CA ALA A 154 9.08 -5.91 31.26
C ALA A 154 8.46 -6.74 30.13
N ALA A 155 7.13 -6.70 29.98
CA ALA A 155 6.42 -7.37 28.90
C ALA A 155 6.86 -6.85 27.52
N ALA A 156 6.90 -5.52 27.34
CA ALA A 156 7.31 -4.91 26.08
C ALA A 156 8.77 -5.21 25.72
N SER A 157 9.68 -5.16 26.69
CA SER A 157 11.10 -5.47 26.47
C SER A 157 11.32 -6.92 26.04
N SER A 158 10.60 -7.87 26.67
CA SER A 158 10.66 -9.30 26.28
C SER A 158 10.14 -9.56 24.86
N MET A 159 9.21 -8.75 24.36
CA MET A 159 8.69 -8.86 22.99
C MET A 159 9.66 -8.33 21.93
N LEU A 160 10.68 -7.56 22.34
CA LEU A 160 11.68 -7.00 21.43
C LEU A 160 12.96 -7.87 21.33
N ASP A 161 13.15 -8.77 22.25
CA ASP A 161 14.28 -9.73 22.29
C ASP A 161 13.99 -10.95 21.44
#